data_89ac7053d1e961a305fef19ad92590bc
#
_entry.id   89ac7053d1e961a305fef19ad92590bc
#
_cell.length_a   1.000
_cell.length_b   1.000
_cell.length_c   1.000
_cell.angle_alpha   90.00
_cell.angle_beta   90.00
_cell.angle_gamma   90.00
#
_symmetry.space_group_name_H-M   'P 1'
#
loop_
_entity.id
_entity.type
_entity.pdbx_description
1 polymer ?
#
loop_
_entity_poly.entity_id
_entity_poly.type
_entity_poly.pdbx_seq_one_letter_code
_entity_poly.pdbx_strand_id
1 'polypeptide(L)'
;MTDRTILIASNNKGKIKEIKDILIGPPGGEASIPFEIKSLIDLGININIEESGNTFAENAILKAKIVGEKAKLLTIGEDSGLEVDALNGRPGILSARYTEGSDLDRINKLLKELKNIPKEKREARFK
;
A
#
# COMPACT_ATOMS: atom_id res chain seq x y z
N MET A 1 -13.31 20.01 -7.84
CA MET A 1 -12.52 18.97 -8.49
C MET A 1 -13.10 18.68 -9.85
N THR A 2 -12.25 18.48 -10.82
CA THR A 2 -12.66 18.23 -12.20
C THR A 2 -12.96 16.74 -12.41
N ASP A 3 -13.71 16.41 -13.46
CA ASP A 3 -13.95 15.03 -13.86
C ASP A 3 -12.67 14.27 -14.28
N ARG A 4 -11.54 14.95 -14.23
CA ARG A 4 -10.22 14.41 -14.55
C ARG A 4 -9.34 14.17 -13.33
N THR A 5 -9.93 13.99 -12.18
CA THR A 5 -9.17 13.70 -10.96
C THR A 5 -9.16 12.19 -10.71
N ILE A 6 -7.99 11.65 -10.46
CA ILE A 6 -7.81 10.28 -9.96
C ILE A 6 -7.32 10.37 -8.52
N LEU A 7 -8.00 9.65 -7.64
CA LEU A 7 -7.67 9.58 -6.23
C LEU A 7 -6.87 8.32 -5.93
N ILE A 8 -5.77 8.47 -5.21
CA ILE A 8 -5.00 7.34 -4.68
C ILE A 8 -5.47 7.06 -3.26
N ALA A 9 -6.04 5.88 -3.03
CA ALA A 9 -6.58 5.44 -1.74
C ALA A 9 -5.45 4.93 -0.84
N SER A 10 -4.54 5.80 -0.45
CA SER A 10 -3.41 5.46 0.42
C SER A 10 -3.04 6.65 1.29
N ASN A 11 -2.55 6.36 2.49
CA ASN A 11 -1.92 7.33 3.38
C ASN A 11 -0.39 7.15 3.43
N ASN A 12 0.14 6.18 2.71
CA ASN A 12 1.57 5.92 2.65
C ASN A 12 2.23 6.85 1.64
N LYS A 13 3.01 7.82 2.14
CA LYS A 13 3.66 8.84 1.31
C LYS A 13 4.61 8.25 0.26
N GLY A 14 5.31 7.17 0.59
CA GLY A 14 6.21 6.51 -0.35
C GLY A 14 5.46 5.87 -1.51
N LYS A 15 4.36 5.16 -1.23
CA LYS A 15 3.51 4.55 -2.25
C LYS A 15 2.81 5.60 -3.12
N ILE A 16 2.32 6.67 -2.51
CA ILE A 16 1.71 7.80 -3.21
C ILE A 16 2.70 8.39 -4.22
N LYS A 17 3.94 8.63 -3.78
CA LYS A 17 4.99 9.16 -4.64
C LYS A 17 5.29 8.22 -5.81
N GLU A 18 5.46 6.93 -5.54
CA GLU A 18 5.71 5.93 -6.58
C GLU A 18 4.59 5.88 -7.62
N ILE A 19 3.35 5.87 -7.19
CA ILE A 19 2.20 5.83 -8.09
C ILE A 19 2.12 7.12 -8.93
N LYS A 20 2.32 8.28 -8.30
CA LYS A 20 2.36 9.56 -9.01
C LYS A 20 3.48 9.59 -10.07
N ASP A 21 4.67 9.14 -9.72
CA ASP A 21 5.82 9.12 -10.63
C ASP A 21 5.56 8.20 -11.84
N ILE A 22 4.90 7.07 -11.62
CA ILE A 22 4.53 6.14 -12.70
C ILE A 22 3.48 6.76 -13.64
N LEU A 23 2.47 7.40 -13.08
CA LEU A 23 1.33 7.91 -13.85
C LEU A 23 1.62 9.24 -14.56
N ILE A 24 2.34 10.12 -13.88
CA ILE A 24 2.62 11.48 -14.39
C ILE A 24 4.00 11.53 -15.08
N GLY A 25 4.91 10.66 -14.67
CA GLY A 25 6.30 10.68 -15.12
C GLY A 25 7.19 11.53 -14.22
N PRO A 26 8.51 11.55 -14.53
CA PRO A 26 9.48 12.27 -13.73
C PRO A 26 9.30 13.79 -13.84
N PRO A 27 9.81 14.59 -12.86
CA PRO A 27 9.78 16.04 -12.92
C PRO A 27 10.44 16.55 -14.21
N GLY A 28 9.74 17.44 -14.93
CA GLY A 28 10.20 18.00 -16.20
C GLY A 28 9.90 17.14 -17.43
N GLY A 29 9.32 15.96 -17.25
CA GLY A 29 8.83 15.12 -18.34
C GLY A 29 7.41 15.50 -18.79
N GLU A 30 6.98 14.94 -19.90
CA GLU A 30 5.58 15.06 -20.30
C GLU A 30 4.71 14.19 -19.40
N ALA A 31 3.55 14.70 -18.97
CA ALA A 31 2.58 13.92 -18.24
C ALA A 31 2.08 12.75 -19.12
N SER A 32 2.13 11.54 -18.57
CA SER A 32 1.69 10.34 -19.28
C SER A 32 0.18 10.22 -19.37
N ILE A 33 -0.56 10.95 -18.54
CA ILE A 33 -2.03 10.95 -18.52
C ILE A 33 -2.57 12.36 -18.31
N PRO A 34 -3.76 12.67 -18.90
CA PRO A 34 -4.37 14.00 -18.76
C PRO A 34 -5.20 14.13 -17.47
N PHE A 35 -4.78 13.50 -16.38
CA PHE A 35 -5.50 13.50 -15.11
C PHE A 35 -4.73 14.21 -14.04
N GLU A 36 -5.45 14.86 -13.13
CA GLU A 36 -4.89 15.36 -11.88
C GLU A 36 -4.88 14.22 -10.87
N ILE A 37 -3.72 13.96 -10.26
CA ILE A 37 -3.58 12.87 -9.29
C ILE A 37 -3.58 13.48 -7.89
N LYS A 38 -4.51 13.02 -7.06
CA LYS A 38 -4.65 13.44 -5.66
C LYS A 38 -4.57 12.23 -4.75
N SER A 39 -4.07 12.43 -3.55
CA SER A 39 -4.10 11.43 -2.49
C SER A 39 -5.17 11.77 -1.45
N LEU A 40 -5.40 10.85 -0.51
CA LEU A 40 -6.26 11.11 0.65
C LEU A 40 -5.72 12.28 1.46
N ILE A 41 -4.40 12.39 1.58
CA ILE A 41 -3.75 13.50 2.29
C ILE A 41 -4.03 14.83 1.59
N ASP A 42 -3.90 14.88 0.26
CA ASP A 42 -4.14 16.10 -0.54
C ASP A 42 -5.57 16.62 -0.35
N LEU A 43 -6.53 15.73 -0.22
CA LEU A 43 -7.95 16.08 -0.07
C LEU A 43 -8.40 16.21 1.38
N GLY A 44 -7.50 15.99 2.34
CA GLY A 44 -7.84 16.02 3.76
C GLY A 44 -8.86 14.96 4.17
N ILE A 45 -8.93 13.84 3.44
CA ILE A 45 -9.83 12.74 3.75
C ILE A 45 -9.17 11.81 4.75
N ASN A 46 -9.80 11.66 5.90
CA ASN A 46 -9.36 10.75 6.94
C ASN A 46 -10.36 9.60 7.06
N ILE A 47 -9.99 8.45 6.49
CA ILE A 47 -10.80 7.24 6.53
C ILE A 47 -9.95 6.13 7.11
N ASN A 48 -10.49 5.46 8.13
CA ASN A 48 -9.91 4.21 8.63
C ASN A 48 -10.60 3.05 7.92
N ILE A 49 -9.86 2.36 7.05
CA ILE A 49 -10.37 1.23 6.28
C ILE A 49 -9.88 -0.04 6.92
N GLU A 50 -10.81 -0.90 7.33
CA GLU A 50 -10.48 -2.23 7.80
C GLU A 50 -10.14 -3.13 6.60
N GLU A 51 -8.89 -3.57 6.53
CA GLU A 51 -8.41 -4.47 5.49
C GLU A 51 -8.77 -5.92 5.84
N SER A 52 -10.02 -6.29 5.62
CA SER A 52 -10.58 -7.58 5.99
C SER A 52 -10.47 -8.66 4.90
N GLY A 53 -9.86 -8.33 3.76
CA GLY A 53 -9.63 -9.29 2.68
C GLY A 53 -8.56 -10.34 3.01
N ASN A 54 -8.57 -11.43 2.27
CA ASN A 54 -7.62 -12.53 2.44
C ASN A 54 -6.46 -12.46 1.44
N THR A 55 -6.51 -11.55 0.50
CA THR A 55 -5.46 -11.33 -0.52
C THR A 55 -5.16 -9.85 -0.66
N PHE A 56 -4.00 -9.54 -1.26
CA PHE A 56 -3.67 -8.16 -1.59
C PHE A 56 -4.70 -7.55 -2.55
N ALA A 57 -5.13 -8.31 -3.55
CA ALA A 57 -6.13 -7.85 -4.51
C ALA A 57 -7.46 -7.51 -3.83
N GLU A 58 -7.95 -8.36 -2.93
CA GLU A 58 -9.18 -8.11 -2.18
C GLU A 58 -9.08 -6.83 -1.35
N ASN A 59 -7.98 -6.62 -0.65
CA ASN A 59 -7.76 -5.41 0.15
C ASN A 59 -7.64 -4.15 -0.73
N ALA A 60 -6.97 -4.25 -1.87
CA ALA A 60 -6.87 -3.14 -2.82
C ALA A 60 -8.25 -2.74 -3.37
N ILE A 61 -9.06 -3.71 -3.76
CA ILE A 61 -10.43 -3.48 -4.24
C ILE A 61 -11.28 -2.85 -3.15
N LEU A 62 -11.20 -3.35 -1.93
CA LEU A 62 -11.94 -2.83 -0.78
C LEU A 62 -11.61 -1.36 -0.52
N LYS A 63 -10.33 -0.99 -0.54
CA LYS A 63 -9.90 0.41 -0.40
C LYS A 63 -10.44 1.29 -1.53
N ALA A 64 -10.28 0.86 -2.76
CA ALA A 64 -10.75 1.62 -3.92
C ALA A 64 -12.26 1.85 -3.88
N LYS A 65 -13.01 0.82 -3.50
CA LYS A 65 -14.47 0.88 -3.42
C LYS A 65 -14.95 1.83 -2.31
N ILE A 66 -14.46 1.65 -1.10
CA ILE A 66 -14.88 2.45 0.06
C ILE A 66 -14.51 3.93 -0.15
N VAL A 67 -13.27 4.19 -0.55
CA VAL A 67 -12.79 5.55 -0.76
C VAL A 67 -13.46 6.19 -1.97
N GLY A 68 -13.58 5.46 -3.06
CA GLY A 68 -14.19 5.94 -4.29
C GLY A 68 -15.66 6.31 -4.12
N GLU A 69 -16.42 5.51 -3.38
CA GLU A 69 -17.83 5.80 -3.07
C GLU A 69 -17.96 7.05 -2.19
N LYS A 70 -17.07 7.22 -1.22
CA LYS A 70 -17.10 8.39 -0.34
C LYS A 70 -16.66 9.67 -1.05
N ALA A 71 -15.60 9.62 -1.83
CA ALA A 71 -15.06 10.77 -2.53
C ALA A 71 -15.77 11.07 -3.84
N LYS A 72 -16.49 10.11 -4.40
CA LYS A 72 -17.14 10.17 -5.73
C LYS A 72 -16.16 10.52 -6.84
N LEU A 73 -14.99 9.89 -6.78
CA LEU A 73 -13.91 10.05 -7.74
C LEU A 73 -13.44 8.70 -8.23
N LEU A 74 -12.88 8.68 -9.44
CA LEU A 74 -12.15 7.52 -9.92
C LEU A 74 -10.98 7.26 -8.97
N THR A 75 -10.89 6.06 -8.41
CA THR A 75 -9.97 5.77 -7.32
C THR A 75 -9.09 4.56 -7.63
N ILE A 76 -7.81 4.70 -7.32
CA ILE A 76 -6.84 3.61 -7.36
C ILE A 76 -6.66 3.08 -5.93
N GLY A 77 -6.94 1.80 -5.74
CA GLY A 77 -6.59 1.09 -4.52
C GLY A 77 -5.32 0.26 -4.73
N GLU A 78 -4.55 0.10 -3.68
CA GLU A 78 -3.36 -0.75 -3.69
C GLU A 78 -3.23 -1.48 -2.36
N ASP A 79 -2.55 -2.61 -2.39
CA ASP A 79 -2.10 -3.31 -1.19
C ASP A 79 -0.82 -4.06 -1.52
N SER A 80 0.09 -4.12 -0.55
CA SER A 80 1.38 -4.74 -0.71
C SER A 80 1.91 -5.22 0.63
N GLY A 81 2.91 -6.09 0.58
CA GLY A 81 3.52 -6.59 1.79
C GLY A 81 4.73 -7.47 1.54
N LEU A 82 5.40 -7.82 2.62
CA LEU A 82 6.56 -8.70 2.63
C LEU A 82 6.11 -10.14 2.85
N GLU A 83 6.50 -11.03 1.93
CA GLU A 83 6.28 -12.47 2.08
C GLU A 83 7.62 -13.16 2.34
N VAL A 84 7.71 -13.90 3.44
CA VAL A 84 8.91 -14.65 3.83
C VAL A 84 8.63 -16.15 3.72
N ASP A 85 9.38 -16.85 2.87
CA ASP A 85 9.12 -18.25 2.57
C ASP A 85 9.22 -19.15 3.80
N ALA A 86 10.20 -18.94 4.66
CA ALA A 86 10.37 -19.70 5.90
C ALA A 86 9.22 -19.53 6.89
N LEU A 87 8.40 -18.49 6.72
CA LEU A 87 7.23 -18.21 7.55
C LEU A 87 5.92 -18.48 6.80
N ASN A 88 5.96 -19.30 5.74
CA ASN A 88 4.80 -19.61 4.90
C ASN A 88 4.12 -18.36 4.29
N GLY A 89 4.94 -17.39 3.88
CA GLY A 89 4.46 -16.16 3.27
C GLY A 89 4.08 -15.05 4.25
N ARG A 90 4.18 -15.30 5.56
CA ARG A 90 3.92 -14.24 6.55
C ARG A 90 5.07 -13.23 6.56
N PRO A 91 4.87 -11.96 6.91
CA PRO A 91 3.59 -11.35 7.33
C PRO A 91 2.57 -11.12 6.20
N GLY A 92 2.96 -11.08 4.92
CA GLY A 92 2.05 -10.97 3.78
C GLY A 92 1.08 -9.80 3.91
N ILE A 93 -0.22 -10.06 3.81
CA ILE A 93 -1.27 -9.03 3.94
C ILE A 93 -1.28 -8.35 5.32
N LEU A 94 -0.63 -8.94 6.32
CA LEU A 94 -0.52 -8.39 7.66
C LEU A 94 0.73 -7.52 7.87
N SER A 95 1.52 -7.26 6.82
CA SER A 95 2.82 -6.57 6.94
C SER A 95 2.75 -5.26 7.72
N ALA A 96 1.77 -4.42 7.42
CA ALA A 96 1.59 -3.13 8.10
C ALA A 96 0.99 -3.27 9.52
N ARG A 97 0.46 -4.43 9.86
CA ARG A 97 -0.28 -4.73 11.10
C ARG A 97 0.29 -5.92 11.84
N TYR A 98 1.54 -6.29 11.55
CA TYR A 98 2.14 -7.52 12.07
C TYR A 98 2.25 -7.54 13.59
N THR A 99 2.46 -6.39 14.18
CA THR A 99 2.33 -6.15 15.62
C THR A 99 1.98 -4.68 15.85
N GLU A 100 1.43 -4.37 16.99
CA GLU A 100 1.21 -3.00 17.42
C GLU A 100 2.55 -2.28 17.63
N GLY A 101 2.55 -0.96 17.45
CA GLY A 101 3.71 -0.13 17.67
C GLY A 101 4.32 0.42 16.39
N SER A 102 5.65 0.59 16.41
CA SER A 102 6.40 1.20 15.32
C SER A 102 6.81 0.18 14.24
N ASP A 103 7.38 0.69 13.16
CA ASP A 103 8.01 -0.15 12.14
C ASP A 103 9.12 -1.01 12.74
N LEU A 104 9.89 -0.46 13.70
CA LEU A 104 10.94 -1.21 14.39
C LEU A 104 10.36 -2.38 15.18
N ASP A 105 9.20 -2.21 15.81
CA ASP A 105 8.52 -3.29 16.52
C ASP A 105 8.14 -4.43 15.59
N ARG A 106 7.65 -4.10 14.40
CA ARG A 106 7.31 -5.08 13.35
C ARG A 106 8.54 -5.80 12.84
N ILE A 107 9.62 -5.09 12.59
CA ILE A 107 10.91 -5.65 12.18
C ILE A 107 11.43 -6.61 13.25
N ASN A 108 11.41 -6.21 14.51
CA ASN A 108 11.90 -7.02 15.62
C ASN A 108 11.08 -8.30 15.81
N LYS A 109 9.76 -8.23 15.64
CA LYS A 109 8.92 -9.43 15.66
C LYS A 109 9.30 -10.40 14.55
N LEU A 110 9.49 -9.90 13.33
CA LEU A 110 9.90 -10.71 12.20
C LEU A 110 11.27 -11.37 12.42
N LEU A 111 12.24 -10.61 12.89
CA LEU A 111 13.58 -11.11 13.17
C LEU A 111 13.58 -12.17 14.27
N LYS A 112 12.74 -12.01 15.30
CA LYS A 112 12.57 -12.99 16.36
C LYS A 112 12.02 -14.30 15.81
N GLU A 113 11.05 -14.25 14.91
CA GLU A 113 10.49 -15.45 14.29
C GLU A 113 11.50 -16.14 13.35
N LEU A 114 12.46 -15.41 12.82
CA LEU A 114 13.52 -15.93 11.94
C LEU A 114 14.78 -16.38 12.70
N LYS A 115 14.82 -16.25 14.02
CA LYS A 115 16.01 -16.47 14.84
C LYS A 115 16.70 -17.83 14.58
N ASN A 116 15.92 -18.89 14.40
CA ASN A 116 16.42 -20.23 14.19
C ASN A 116 16.47 -20.64 12.69
N ILE A 117 16.21 -19.69 11.79
CA ILE A 117 16.27 -19.94 10.35
C ILE A 117 17.65 -19.51 9.83
N PRO A 118 18.40 -20.40 9.17
CA PRO A 118 19.68 -20.05 8.56
C PRO A 118 19.53 -18.93 7.53
N LYS A 119 20.53 -18.09 7.41
CA LYS A 119 20.52 -16.93 6.49
C LYS A 119 20.17 -17.34 5.05
N GLU A 120 20.72 -18.43 4.57
CA GLU A 120 20.49 -18.96 3.22
C GLU A 120 19.06 -19.50 2.98
N LYS A 121 18.24 -19.61 4.02
CA LYS A 121 16.84 -20.03 3.96
C LYS A 121 15.86 -18.90 4.27
N ARG A 122 16.32 -17.66 4.27
CA ARG A 122 15.50 -16.48 4.57
C ARG A 122 15.07 -15.75 3.30
N GLU A 123 14.70 -16.49 2.28
CA GLU A 123 14.19 -15.89 1.05
C GLU A 123 12.89 -15.13 1.29
N ALA A 124 12.80 -13.96 0.72
CA ALA A 124 11.63 -13.10 0.87
C ALA A 124 11.40 -12.31 -0.41
N ARG A 125 10.17 -11.84 -0.60
CA ARG A 125 9.79 -10.94 -1.68
C ARG A 125 8.83 -9.89 -1.18
N PHE A 126 8.90 -8.71 -1.78
CA PHE A 126 7.90 -7.68 -1.60
C PHE A 126 6.90 -7.77 -2.76
N LYS A 127 5.64 -7.92 -2.44
CA LYS A 127 4.58 -8.16 -3.43
C LYS A 127 3.56 -7.04 -3.43
#